data_bca15ae312f20d477cc700f73e5fec6a
#
_entry.id   bca15ae312f20d477cc700f73e5fec6a
#
_cell.length_a   1.000
_cell.length_b   1.000
_cell.length_c   1.000
_cell.angle_alpha   90.00
_cell.angle_beta   90.00
_cell.angle_gamma   90.00
#
_symmetry.space_group_name_H-M   'P 1'
#
loop_
_entity.id
_entity.type
_entity.pdbx_description
1 polymer ?
#
loop_
_entity_poly.entity_id
_entity_poly.type
_entity_poly.pdbx_seq_one_letter_code
_entity_poly.pdbx_strand_id
1 'polypeptide(L)'
;MTENSEKQFDNSERYRDLGYAISYYRKRKGLTQEQLADQIGISRQHMGAIEAPNMVRAISLDVLFNIATVLEIEPYVLLKFSPDK
;
A
#
# COMPACT_ATOMS: atom_id res chain seq x y z
N MET A 1 21.44 -12.99 18.21
CA MET A 1 20.96 -12.61 18.22
C MET A 1 20.23 -12.24 18.25
N THR A 2 20.00 -12.45 18.17
CA THR A 2 19.25 -12.30 18.18
C THR A 2 18.60 -11.61 18.11
N GLU A 3 18.46 -11.53 17.95
CA GLU A 3 17.87 -11.01 17.95
C GLU A 3 17.11 -10.44 17.76
N ASN A 4 16.92 -9.94 17.27
CA ASN A 4 16.03 -9.42 17.07
C ASN A 4 14.86 -9.48 17.31
N SER A 5 14.85 -9.87 16.96
CA SER A 5 13.56 -10.55 17.02
C SER A 5 12.74 -10.19 18.25
N GLU A 6 13.38 -9.88 19.25
CA GLU A 6 12.67 -9.50 20.47
C GLU A 6 12.01 -8.14 20.36
N LYS A 7 12.46 -7.37 19.42
CA LYS A 7 11.87 -6.06 19.23
C LYS A 7 10.81 -6.14 18.18
N GLN A 8 9.58 -5.97 18.60
CA GLN A 8 8.46 -6.00 17.68
C GLN A 8 7.80 -4.64 17.65
N PHE A 9 7.80 -4.07 16.49
CA PHE A 9 7.19 -2.76 16.28
C PHE A 9 5.84 -2.96 15.63
N ASP A 10 4.85 -2.24 16.12
CA ASP A 10 3.52 -2.27 15.54
C ASP A 10 3.41 -1.18 14.51
N ASN A 11 3.47 -1.57 13.25
CA ASN A 11 3.38 -0.65 12.13
C ASN A 11 1.99 -0.62 11.50
N SER A 12 0.99 -1.12 12.22
CA SER A 12 -0.36 -1.26 11.69
C SER A 12 -0.92 0.04 11.16
N GLU A 13 -0.72 1.12 11.92
CA GLU A 13 -1.26 2.41 11.53
C GLU A 13 -0.62 2.93 10.25
N ARG A 14 0.68 2.68 10.11
CA ARG A 14 1.41 3.09 8.91
C ARG A 14 0.91 2.34 7.68
N TYR A 15 0.66 1.04 7.82
CA TYR A 15 0.14 0.27 6.70
C TYR A 15 -1.29 0.65 6.38
N ARG A 16 -2.07 1.01 7.39
CA ARG A 16 -3.44 1.48 7.15
C ARG A 16 -3.42 2.78 6.36
N ASP A 17 -2.55 3.71 6.76
CA ASP A 17 -2.42 4.97 6.03
C ASP A 17 -1.94 4.74 4.61
N LEU A 18 -1.00 3.81 4.43
CA LEU A 18 -0.52 3.47 3.10
C LEU A 18 -1.64 2.93 2.24
N GLY A 19 -2.49 2.06 2.79
CA GLY A 19 -3.65 1.54 2.07
C GLY A 19 -4.59 2.65 1.64
N TYR A 20 -4.83 3.62 2.52
CA TYR A 20 -5.66 4.78 2.18
C TYR A 20 -5.02 5.58 1.05
N ALA A 21 -3.71 5.78 1.12
CA ALA A 21 -3.01 6.54 0.09
C ALA A 21 -3.12 5.85 -1.28
N ILE A 22 -2.91 4.55 -1.28
CA ILE A 22 -3.00 3.77 -2.52
C ILE A 22 -4.41 3.90 -3.11
N SER A 23 -5.43 3.73 -2.27
CA SER A 23 -6.81 3.84 -2.73
C SER A 23 -7.10 5.23 -3.27
N TYR A 24 -6.63 6.26 -2.57
CA TYR A 24 -6.85 7.65 -2.96
C TYR A 24 -6.25 7.92 -4.35
N TYR A 25 -4.98 7.60 -4.53
CA TYR A 25 -4.30 7.90 -5.80
C TYR A 25 -4.76 6.99 -6.93
N ARG A 26 -5.14 5.74 -6.59
CA ARG A 26 -5.72 4.84 -7.58
C ARG A 26 -7.02 5.43 -8.15
N LYS A 27 -7.88 5.90 -7.27
CA LYS A 27 -9.17 6.47 -7.69
C LYS A 27 -8.97 7.75 -8.50
N ARG A 28 -8.00 8.57 -8.09
CA ARG A 28 -7.69 9.77 -8.85
C ARG A 28 -7.21 9.44 -10.26
N LYS A 29 -6.51 8.33 -10.41
CA LYS A 29 -6.04 7.86 -11.71
C LYS A 29 -7.17 7.23 -12.53
N GLY A 30 -8.31 6.97 -11.90
CA GLY A 30 -9.44 6.37 -12.58
C GLY A 30 -9.34 4.87 -12.72
N LEU A 31 -8.57 4.21 -11.87
CA LEU A 31 -8.37 2.77 -11.95
C LEU A 31 -9.19 2.04 -10.89
N THR A 32 -9.74 0.89 -11.27
CA THR A 32 -10.33 -0.03 -10.31
C THR A 32 -9.22 -0.82 -9.62
N GLN A 33 -9.57 -1.48 -8.50
CA GLN A 33 -8.62 -2.37 -7.85
C GLN A 33 -8.13 -3.44 -8.80
N GLU A 34 -9.04 -4.00 -9.59
CA GLU A 34 -8.67 -5.04 -10.53
C GLU A 34 -7.70 -4.53 -11.59
N GLN A 35 -7.95 -3.33 -12.10
CA GLN A 35 -7.07 -2.76 -13.11
C GLN A 35 -5.67 -2.52 -12.57
N LEU A 36 -5.56 -1.96 -11.38
CA LEU A 36 -4.25 -1.73 -10.79
C LEU A 36 -3.55 -3.05 -10.49
N ALA A 37 -4.29 -4.00 -9.93
CA ALA A 37 -3.73 -5.30 -9.62
C ALA A 37 -3.19 -5.98 -10.89
N ASP A 38 -3.95 -5.94 -11.97
CA ASP A 38 -3.52 -6.52 -13.24
C ASP A 38 -2.22 -5.89 -13.72
N GLN A 39 -2.11 -4.58 -13.61
CA GLN A 39 -0.95 -3.87 -14.14
C GLN A 39 0.32 -4.17 -13.35
N ILE A 40 0.20 -4.51 -12.08
CA ILE A 40 1.39 -4.81 -11.27
C ILE A 40 1.55 -6.30 -11.01
N GLY A 41 0.66 -7.13 -11.56
CA GLY A 41 0.84 -8.58 -11.51
C GLY A 41 0.47 -9.24 -10.19
N ILE A 42 -0.49 -8.66 -9.46
CA ILE A 42 -1.02 -9.30 -8.25
C ILE A 42 -2.51 -9.54 -8.43
N SER A 43 -3.08 -10.34 -7.54
CA SER A 43 -4.51 -10.63 -7.63
C SER A 43 -5.33 -9.44 -7.14
N ARG A 44 -6.57 -9.35 -7.63
CA ARG A 44 -7.50 -8.33 -7.16
C ARG A 44 -7.72 -8.49 -5.65
N GLN A 45 -7.80 -9.74 -5.20
CA GLN A 45 -7.99 -10.01 -3.78
C GLN A 45 -6.84 -9.47 -2.95
N HIS A 46 -5.61 -9.63 -3.45
CA HIS A 46 -4.42 -9.09 -2.77
C HIS A 46 -4.49 -7.57 -2.70
N MET A 47 -4.85 -6.93 -3.81
CA MET A 47 -4.99 -5.47 -3.84
C MET A 47 -6.08 -5.02 -2.87
N GLY A 48 -7.19 -5.72 -2.82
CA GLY A 48 -8.26 -5.41 -1.88
C GLY A 48 -7.79 -5.48 -0.43
N ALA A 49 -6.98 -6.48 -0.12
CA ALA A 49 -6.44 -6.62 1.23
C ALA A 49 -5.49 -5.48 1.57
N ILE A 50 -4.68 -5.04 0.61
CA ILE A 50 -3.75 -3.93 0.82
C ILE A 50 -4.53 -2.65 1.16
N GLU A 51 -5.65 -2.42 0.52
CA GLU A 51 -6.43 -1.19 0.70
C GLU A 51 -7.42 -1.27 1.86
N ALA A 52 -7.70 -2.44 2.38
CA ALA A 52 -8.73 -2.60 3.40
C ALA A 52 -8.24 -2.08 4.75
N PRO A 53 -8.95 -1.13 5.37
CA PRO A 53 -8.47 -0.51 6.61
C PRO A 53 -8.48 -1.45 7.81
N ASN A 54 -9.28 -2.51 7.75
CA ASN A 54 -9.38 -3.46 8.85
C ASN A 54 -8.58 -4.74 8.60
N MET A 55 -7.82 -4.79 7.51
CA MET A 55 -6.97 -5.93 7.20
C MET A 55 -5.56 -5.43 6.98
N VAL A 56 -4.91 -5.08 8.09
CA VAL A 56 -3.57 -4.52 7.99
C VAL A 56 -2.61 -5.60 7.54
N ARG A 57 -1.82 -5.29 6.52
CA ARG A 57 -0.97 -6.24 5.87
C ARG A 57 0.29 -5.57 5.36
N ALA A 58 1.42 -6.19 5.66
CA ALA A 58 2.69 -5.68 5.14
C ALA A 58 2.74 -5.85 3.63
N ILE A 59 3.36 -4.90 2.97
CA ILE A 59 3.51 -4.94 1.52
C ILE A 59 5.00 -4.80 1.20
N SER A 60 5.43 -5.51 0.17
CA SER A 60 6.83 -5.49 -0.21
C SER A 60 7.16 -4.15 -0.88
N LEU A 61 8.44 -3.81 -0.86
CA LEU A 61 8.88 -2.61 -1.56
C LEU A 61 8.66 -2.73 -3.06
N ASP A 62 8.82 -3.95 -3.62
CA ASP A 62 8.56 -4.14 -5.03
C ASP A 62 7.14 -3.77 -5.39
N VAL A 63 6.17 -4.24 -4.59
CA VAL A 63 4.78 -3.92 -4.84
C VAL A 63 4.55 -2.41 -4.70
N LEU A 64 5.13 -1.81 -3.66
CA LEU A 64 5.00 -0.37 -3.46
C LEU A 64 5.54 0.41 -4.65
N PHE A 65 6.74 0.06 -5.13
CA PHE A 65 7.34 0.75 -6.26
C PHE A 65 6.52 0.56 -7.53
N ASN A 66 5.99 -0.65 -7.74
CA ASN A 66 5.19 -0.93 -8.92
C ASN A 66 3.89 -0.14 -8.90
N ILE A 67 3.26 -0.05 -7.74
CA ILE A 67 2.05 0.77 -7.58
C ILE A 67 2.36 2.22 -7.91
N ALA A 68 3.44 2.76 -7.35
CA ALA A 68 3.79 4.15 -7.58
C ALA A 68 4.06 4.41 -9.07
N THR A 69 4.72 3.47 -9.73
CA THR A 69 5.01 3.59 -11.17
C THR A 69 3.73 3.67 -11.98
N VAL A 70 2.79 2.76 -11.72
CA VAL A 70 1.52 2.74 -12.46
C VAL A 70 0.71 3.99 -12.18
N LEU A 71 0.73 4.46 -10.94
CA LEU A 71 -0.01 5.66 -10.56
C LEU A 71 0.72 6.94 -10.97
N GLU A 72 1.94 6.81 -11.47
CA GLU A 72 2.75 7.94 -11.96
C GLU A 72 3.03 8.96 -10.85
N ILE A 73 3.36 8.45 -9.68
CA ILE A 73 3.75 9.27 -8.54
C ILE A 73 5.04 8.71 -7.95
N GLU A 74 5.75 9.58 -7.23
CA GLU A 74 6.93 9.12 -6.51
C GLU A 74 6.52 8.27 -5.32
N PRO A 75 7.27 7.22 -5.00
CA PRO A 75 6.90 6.36 -3.87
C PRO A 75 6.72 7.10 -2.55
N TYR A 76 7.52 8.18 -2.32
CA TYR A 76 7.40 8.89 -1.06
C TYR A 76 6.03 9.55 -0.89
N VAL A 77 5.33 9.81 -2.00
CA VAL A 77 4.00 10.40 -1.92
C VAL A 77 3.06 9.46 -1.18
N LEU A 78 3.18 8.15 -1.45
CA LEU A 78 2.36 7.17 -0.75
C LEU A 78 2.74 7.07 0.72
N LEU A 79 4.02 7.25 1.04
CA LEU A 79 4.51 7.04 2.39
C LEU A 79 4.26 8.22 3.31
N LYS A 80 4.08 9.41 2.75
CA LYS A 80 3.84 10.60 3.56
C LYS A 80 2.36 10.93 3.69
N PHE A 81 1.51 10.14 3.06
CA PHE A 81 0.07 10.40 3.09
C PHE A 81 -0.45 10.31 4.51
N SER A 82 -1.31 11.26 4.89
CA SER A 82 -1.97 11.24 6.17
C SER A 82 -3.41 11.70 5.98
N PRO A 83 -4.38 10.82 6.16
CA PRO A 83 -5.78 11.20 5.94
C PRO A 83 -6.28 12.22 6.94
N ASP A 84 -5.57 12.41 8.05
CA ASP A 84 -5.97 13.35 9.09
C ASP A 84 -5.52 14.77 8.82
N LYS A 85 -4.78 14.99 7.76
CA LYS A 85 -4.21 16.33 7.50
C LYS A 85 -4.89 17.05 6.39
#